data_32a902423bfa725f54e94c20f7e7c8a5
#
_entry.id   32a902423bfa725f54e94c20f7e7c8a5
#
_cell.length_a   1.000
_cell.length_b   1.000
_cell.length_c   1.000
_cell.angle_alpha   90.00
_cell.angle_beta   90.00
_cell.angle_gamma   90.00
#
_symmetry.space_group_name_H-M   'P 1'
#
loop_
_entity.id
_entity.type
_entity.pdbx_description
1 polymer ?
#
loop_
_entity_poly.entity_id
_entity_poly.type
_entity_poly.pdbx_seq_one_letter_code
_entity_poly.pdbx_strand_id
1 'polypeptide(L)'
;MKVKFSFLPILLLIALALAAVKAFAQSQTERYRVMFYNVENLFDPFDDSLKLDDEFTSRGTRYWTWNRMEDKINKTYKTITAVGEWDLPMIVGFCEIENRFVVNRLIKETPLARFGYELVHRESPDARGIDVALIYRPDLFSLLEKHWFRVEFPEGNDRKTREILYVSGIVDGADTLHVFVNHWPSKYGGELESEPGRMAAAATLRHKVDSIRVFYPNAKMLLMGDFNDEPLSTPLVEGLGACDPASEQCPSGLVNLSIPVSQAGLGSHKFQGTWSLIDQMVVTQSLYVTSHGLRVLAPGQRIFSAPFLLEPDEAYVGSKPFRTYVGFKYNGGFSDHLPVYVDLVMGASNR
;
A
#
# COMPACT_ATOMS: atom_id res chain seq x y z
N MET A 1 -18.66 -70.22 -9.93
CA MET A 1 -18.42 -69.07 -10.82
C MET A 1 -17.77 -67.99 -10.03
N LYS A 2 -16.44 -67.72 -10.18
CA LYS A 2 -15.72 -66.62 -9.44
C LYS A 2 -15.81 -65.37 -10.27
N VAL A 3 -16.56 -64.36 -9.80
CA VAL A 3 -16.62 -63.06 -10.44
C VAL A 3 -15.28 -62.35 -10.15
N LYS A 4 -14.46 -62.10 -11.17
CA LYS A 4 -13.26 -61.29 -11.08
C LYS A 4 -13.67 -59.83 -11.15
N PHE A 5 -13.69 -59.15 -10.03
CA PHE A 5 -13.84 -57.69 -10.01
C PHE A 5 -12.54 -57.04 -10.56
N SER A 6 -12.67 -56.37 -11.67
CA SER A 6 -11.57 -55.56 -12.24
C SER A 6 -11.51 -54.21 -11.54
N PHE A 7 -10.42 -53.91 -10.84
CA PHE A 7 -10.18 -52.61 -10.22
C PHE A 7 -9.66 -51.55 -11.19
N LEU A 8 -9.42 -51.93 -12.46
CA LEU A 8 -8.87 -51.07 -13.49
C LEU A 8 -9.68 -49.80 -13.77
N PRO A 9 -11.05 -49.84 -13.87
CA PRO A 9 -11.83 -48.64 -14.10
C PRO A 9 -11.82 -47.65 -12.91
N ILE A 10 -11.69 -48.15 -11.68
CA ILE A 10 -11.63 -47.29 -10.48
C ILE A 10 -10.29 -46.54 -10.42
N LEU A 11 -9.19 -47.22 -10.75
CA LEU A 11 -7.86 -46.61 -10.82
C LEU A 11 -7.78 -45.53 -11.91
N LEU A 12 -8.42 -45.77 -13.06
CA LEU A 12 -8.49 -44.81 -14.16
C LEU A 12 -9.28 -43.55 -13.78
N LEU A 13 -10.41 -43.71 -13.07
CA LEU A 13 -11.22 -42.58 -12.57
C LEU A 13 -10.46 -41.76 -11.53
N ILE A 14 -9.71 -42.37 -10.62
CA ILE A 14 -8.87 -41.70 -9.64
C ILE A 14 -7.74 -40.93 -10.34
N ALA A 15 -7.09 -41.51 -11.32
CA ALA A 15 -6.04 -40.86 -12.09
C ALA A 15 -6.55 -39.67 -12.89
N LEU A 16 -7.74 -39.76 -13.49
CA LEU A 16 -8.41 -38.64 -14.18
C LEU A 16 -8.84 -37.56 -13.23
N ALA A 17 -9.37 -37.89 -12.06
CA ALA A 17 -9.72 -36.91 -11.02
C ALA A 17 -8.48 -36.17 -10.49
N LEU A 18 -7.37 -36.87 -10.24
CA LEU A 18 -6.10 -36.27 -9.83
C LEU A 18 -5.48 -35.42 -10.92
N ALA A 19 -5.59 -35.79 -12.19
CA ALA A 19 -5.15 -34.98 -13.33
C ALA A 19 -6.01 -33.73 -13.48
N ALA A 20 -7.33 -33.82 -13.31
CA ALA A 20 -8.24 -32.67 -13.33
C ALA A 20 -7.99 -31.72 -12.16
N VAL A 21 -7.73 -32.24 -10.95
CA VAL A 21 -7.35 -31.41 -9.79
C VAL A 21 -6.01 -30.71 -10.01
N LYS A 22 -5.02 -31.42 -10.57
CA LYS A 22 -3.73 -30.79 -10.94
C LYS A 22 -3.89 -29.73 -12.04
N ALA A 23 -4.68 -30.01 -13.08
CA ALA A 23 -4.96 -29.04 -14.13
C ALA A 23 -5.72 -27.82 -13.61
N PHE A 24 -6.67 -28.00 -12.70
CA PHE A 24 -7.38 -26.91 -12.03
C PHE A 24 -6.48 -26.09 -11.10
N ALA A 25 -5.59 -26.73 -10.32
CA ALA A 25 -4.59 -26.07 -9.50
C ALA A 25 -3.55 -25.31 -10.34
N GLN A 26 -3.17 -25.83 -11.52
CA GLN A 26 -2.27 -25.17 -12.46
C GLN A 26 -2.91 -24.01 -13.24
N SER A 27 -4.25 -23.91 -13.27
CA SER A 27 -4.95 -22.82 -13.95
C SER A 27 -5.21 -21.59 -13.07
N GLN A 28 -4.89 -21.67 -11.78
CA GLN A 28 -4.93 -20.48 -10.92
C GLN A 28 -3.69 -19.63 -11.22
N THR A 29 -3.89 -18.54 -11.97
CA THR A 29 -2.86 -17.53 -12.19
C THR A 29 -2.41 -17.02 -10.81
N GLU A 30 -1.13 -17.24 -10.46
CA GLU A 30 -0.57 -16.73 -9.22
C GLU A 30 -0.76 -15.22 -9.14
N ARG A 31 -1.30 -14.77 -8.01
CA ARG A 31 -1.56 -13.36 -7.75
C ARG A 31 -0.55 -12.83 -6.74
N TYR A 32 0.10 -11.75 -7.08
CA TYR A 32 1.02 -11.04 -6.21
C TYR A 32 0.34 -9.76 -5.74
N ARG A 33 -0.29 -9.82 -4.56
CA ARG A 33 -1.01 -8.65 -4.01
C ARG A 33 -0.01 -7.66 -3.42
N VAL A 34 -0.18 -6.39 -3.81
CA VAL A 34 0.51 -5.25 -3.20
C VAL A 34 -0.54 -4.37 -2.53
N MET A 35 -0.32 -4.06 -1.27
CA MET A 35 -1.23 -3.29 -0.42
C MET A 35 -0.54 -2.02 0.06
N PHE A 36 -1.29 -0.92 0.18
CA PHE A 36 -0.89 0.28 0.91
C PHE A 36 -1.89 0.58 2.01
N TYR A 37 -1.41 1.02 3.18
CA TYR A 37 -2.24 1.36 4.32
C TYR A 37 -1.65 2.49 5.16
N ASN A 38 -2.34 3.64 5.20
CA ASN A 38 -2.12 4.64 6.24
C ASN A 38 -2.72 4.09 7.54
N VAL A 39 -1.88 3.86 8.55
CA VAL A 39 -2.30 3.20 9.78
C VAL A 39 -2.76 4.17 10.87
N GLU A 40 -2.85 5.47 10.59
CA GLU A 40 -3.24 6.52 11.56
C GLU A 40 -2.40 6.45 12.85
N ASN A 41 -1.17 6.96 12.78
CA ASN A 41 -0.28 7.16 13.93
C ASN A 41 0.00 5.87 14.76
N LEU A 42 0.74 4.93 14.17
CA LEU A 42 1.25 3.77 14.91
C LEU A 42 2.53 4.14 15.64
N PHE A 43 2.38 4.65 16.87
CA PHE A 43 3.46 5.01 17.80
C PHE A 43 3.75 3.92 18.81
N ASP A 44 4.95 3.94 19.38
CA ASP A 44 5.19 3.30 20.67
C ASP A 44 4.83 4.27 21.83
N PRO A 45 4.78 3.83 23.09
CA PRO A 45 4.40 4.71 24.21
C PRO A 45 5.58 5.44 24.85
N PHE A 46 6.76 5.43 24.23
CA PHE A 46 7.95 6.10 24.74
C PHE A 46 8.12 7.46 24.08
N ASP A 47 8.72 8.40 24.77
CA ASP A 47 9.01 9.75 24.31
C ASP A 47 10.35 9.78 23.57
N ASP A 48 10.36 10.20 22.29
CA ASP A 48 11.60 10.53 21.58
C ASP A 48 11.86 12.04 21.70
N SER A 49 12.77 12.41 22.58
CA SER A 49 13.14 13.79 22.86
C SER A 49 13.58 14.61 21.62
N LEU A 50 13.80 13.98 20.46
CA LEU A 50 14.16 14.62 19.19
C LEU A 50 12.96 14.85 18.28
N LYS A 51 11.77 14.39 18.66
CA LYS A 51 10.53 14.42 17.90
C LYS A 51 9.43 15.16 18.67
N LEU A 52 8.34 15.48 17.99
CA LEU A 52 7.15 16.10 18.58
C LEU A 52 6.07 15.02 18.77
N ASP A 53 6.37 14.01 19.53
CA ASP A 53 5.54 12.83 19.77
C ASP A 53 5.00 12.74 21.22
N ASP A 54 5.29 13.73 22.07
CA ASP A 54 4.84 13.82 23.46
C ASP A 54 3.37 13.45 23.67
N GLU A 55 2.49 13.79 22.69
CA GLU A 55 1.07 13.47 22.79
C GLU A 55 0.78 11.97 22.75
N PHE A 56 1.67 11.16 22.15
CA PHE A 56 1.56 9.72 22.02
C PHE A 56 2.28 8.94 23.12
N THR A 57 2.49 9.54 24.28
CA THR A 57 3.01 8.85 25.46
C THR A 57 1.88 8.47 26.42
N SER A 58 2.20 7.64 27.41
CA SER A 58 1.23 7.25 28.46
C SER A 58 0.77 8.42 29.35
N ARG A 59 1.53 9.52 29.36
CA ARG A 59 1.22 10.76 30.10
C ARG A 59 0.83 11.92 29.16
N GLY A 60 0.96 11.71 27.87
CA GLY A 60 0.60 12.67 26.83
C GLY A 60 -0.91 12.86 26.72
N THR A 61 -1.31 13.85 25.93
CA THR A 61 -2.74 14.26 25.78
C THR A 61 -3.61 13.17 25.18
N ARG A 62 -3.03 12.20 24.46
CA ARG A 62 -3.72 11.04 23.90
C ARG A 62 -3.72 9.83 24.83
N TYR A 63 -2.98 9.88 25.95
CA TYR A 63 -2.84 8.74 26.87
C TYR A 63 -2.49 7.44 26.12
N TRP A 64 -1.47 7.51 25.24
CA TRP A 64 -1.05 6.39 24.40
C TRP A 64 -0.28 5.39 25.25
N THR A 65 -0.95 4.31 25.65
CA THR A 65 -0.40 3.27 26.53
C THR A 65 0.05 2.06 25.72
N TRP A 66 0.87 1.21 26.36
CA TRP A 66 1.27 -0.08 25.82
C TRP A 66 0.08 -0.90 25.30
N ASN A 67 -1.00 -0.98 26.07
CA ASN A 67 -2.21 -1.73 25.66
C ASN A 67 -2.86 -1.15 24.41
N ARG A 68 -2.82 0.17 24.22
CA ARG A 68 -3.39 0.81 23.01
C ARG A 68 -2.50 0.56 21.79
N MET A 69 -1.19 0.57 21.96
CA MET A 69 -0.26 0.18 20.90
C MET A 69 -0.48 -1.28 20.50
N GLU A 70 -0.56 -2.21 21.45
CA GLU A 70 -0.83 -3.62 21.16
C GLU A 70 -2.17 -3.84 20.47
N ASP A 71 -3.22 -3.15 20.89
CA ASP A 71 -4.53 -3.20 20.24
C ASP A 71 -4.43 -2.71 18.80
N LYS A 72 -3.72 -1.61 18.55
CA LYS A 72 -3.46 -1.04 17.22
C LYS A 72 -2.67 -2.00 16.32
N ILE A 73 -1.61 -2.62 16.85
CA ILE A 73 -0.82 -3.64 16.15
C ILE A 73 -1.69 -4.83 15.75
N ASN A 74 -2.53 -5.33 16.66
CA ASN A 74 -3.44 -6.44 16.40
C ASN A 74 -4.50 -6.08 15.34
N LYS A 75 -5.01 -4.85 15.34
CA LYS A 75 -5.92 -4.33 14.33
C LYS A 75 -5.27 -4.19 12.97
N THR A 76 -4.03 -3.70 12.93
CA THR A 76 -3.24 -3.63 11.68
C THR A 76 -2.99 -5.03 11.12
N TYR A 77 -2.60 -5.99 11.97
CA TYR A 77 -2.49 -7.41 11.59
C TYR A 77 -3.79 -7.96 11.02
N LYS A 78 -4.93 -7.75 11.73
CA LYS A 78 -6.25 -8.19 11.27
C LYS A 78 -6.60 -7.61 9.89
N THR A 79 -6.28 -6.34 9.66
CA THR A 79 -6.52 -5.67 8.38
C THR A 79 -5.69 -6.29 7.26
N ILE A 80 -4.38 -6.50 7.46
CA ILE A 80 -3.50 -7.13 6.47
C ILE A 80 -4.01 -8.53 6.11
N THR A 81 -4.38 -9.32 7.13
CA THR A 81 -4.88 -10.67 6.93
C THR A 81 -6.19 -10.69 6.15
N ALA A 82 -7.10 -9.75 6.47
CA ALA A 82 -8.39 -9.66 5.79
C ALA A 82 -8.25 -9.21 4.33
N VAL A 83 -7.34 -8.26 4.05
CA VAL A 83 -6.99 -7.88 2.67
C VAL A 83 -6.36 -9.07 1.93
N GLY A 84 -5.53 -9.85 2.60
CA GLY A 84 -4.86 -11.01 2.02
C GLY A 84 -5.81 -12.14 1.61
N GLU A 85 -6.96 -12.28 2.29
CA GLU A 85 -7.87 -13.40 2.10
C GLU A 85 -7.18 -14.76 2.38
N TRP A 86 -6.97 -15.58 1.33
CA TRP A 86 -6.29 -16.87 1.42
C TRP A 86 -4.77 -16.79 1.27
N ASP A 87 -4.27 -15.70 0.67
CA ASP A 87 -2.84 -15.49 0.44
C ASP A 87 -2.46 -14.06 0.81
N LEU A 88 -1.59 -13.93 1.81
CA LEU A 88 -1.21 -12.63 2.35
C LEU A 88 -0.50 -11.77 1.30
N PRO A 89 -0.63 -10.43 1.37
CA PRO A 89 0.03 -9.54 0.43
C PRO A 89 1.53 -9.82 0.32
N MET A 90 2.04 -9.84 -0.91
CA MET A 90 3.49 -9.96 -1.18
C MET A 90 4.24 -8.75 -0.61
N ILE A 91 3.67 -7.56 -0.75
CA ILE A 91 4.23 -6.29 -0.27
C ILE A 91 3.12 -5.51 0.43
N VAL A 92 3.45 -4.90 1.58
CA VAL A 92 2.60 -3.92 2.24
C VAL A 92 3.41 -2.65 2.50
N GLY A 93 2.99 -1.54 1.88
CA GLY A 93 3.49 -0.20 2.19
C GLY A 93 2.65 0.45 3.28
N PHE A 94 3.31 1.18 4.15
CA PHE A 94 2.68 1.91 5.24
C PHE A 94 3.10 3.37 5.26
N CYS A 95 2.27 4.21 5.84
CA CYS A 95 2.67 5.50 6.38
C CYS A 95 2.08 5.71 7.78
N GLU A 96 2.54 6.79 8.43
CA GLU A 96 2.26 7.08 9.83
C GLU A 96 2.78 5.99 10.79
N ILE A 97 3.91 5.43 10.45
CA ILE A 97 4.71 4.56 11.29
C ILE A 97 5.74 5.42 12.03
N GLU A 98 5.82 5.30 13.33
CA GLU A 98 6.83 6.03 14.08
C GLU A 98 8.22 5.46 13.86
N ASN A 99 8.41 4.16 14.13
CA ASN A 99 9.75 3.59 14.15
C ASN A 99 9.78 2.10 13.79
N ARG A 100 10.99 1.56 13.70
CA ARG A 100 11.22 0.14 13.44
C ARG A 100 10.67 -0.79 14.53
N PHE A 101 10.57 -0.33 15.77
CA PHE A 101 10.13 -1.14 16.89
C PHE A 101 8.68 -1.59 16.71
N VAL A 102 7.77 -0.67 16.41
CA VAL A 102 6.34 -0.99 16.25
C VAL A 102 6.07 -1.93 15.06
N VAL A 103 6.81 -1.78 13.95
CA VAL A 103 6.66 -2.68 12.80
C VAL A 103 7.27 -4.06 13.09
N ASN A 104 8.39 -4.13 13.79
CA ASN A 104 8.95 -5.42 14.22
C ASN A 104 7.97 -6.19 15.12
N ARG A 105 7.26 -5.53 16.02
CA ARG A 105 6.20 -6.16 16.82
C ARG A 105 5.10 -6.69 15.90
N LEU A 106 4.64 -5.90 14.94
CA LEU A 106 3.63 -6.32 13.98
C LEU A 106 4.05 -7.60 13.24
N ILE A 107 5.27 -7.67 12.69
CA ILE A 107 5.67 -8.81 11.85
C ILE A 107 6.25 -10.00 12.63
N LYS A 108 6.70 -9.82 13.90
CA LYS A 108 7.34 -10.88 14.67
C LYS A 108 6.52 -11.38 15.84
N GLU A 109 5.62 -10.55 16.39
CA GLU A 109 4.86 -10.88 17.59
C GLU A 109 3.37 -11.10 17.34
N THR A 110 2.90 -10.90 16.09
CA THR A 110 1.58 -11.33 15.61
C THR A 110 1.72 -12.63 14.79
N PRO A 111 0.60 -13.28 14.41
CA PRO A 111 0.63 -14.42 13.51
C PRO A 111 1.29 -14.19 12.14
N LEU A 112 1.57 -12.92 11.75
CA LEU A 112 2.39 -12.62 10.56
C LEU A 112 3.79 -13.20 10.63
N ALA A 113 4.32 -13.49 11.82
CA ALA A 113 5.62 -14.12 12.03
C ALA A 113 5.78 -15.45 11.25
N ARG A 114 4.68 -16.15 10.99
CA ARG A 114 4.68 -17.42 10.23
C ARG A 114 5.00 -17.25 8.75
N PHE A 115 4.89 -16.03 8.22
CA PHE A 115 5.07 -15.71 6.79
C PHE A 115 6.43 -15.08 6.51
N GLY A 116 7.25 -14.86 7.55
CA GLY A 116 8.63 -14.41 7.39
C GLY A 116 8.81 -13.02 6.80
N TYR A 117 7.83 -12.12 6.96
CA TYR A 117 7.96 -10.75 6.45
C TYR A 117 9.25 -10.08 6.91
N GLU A 118 9.90 -9.40 5.97
CA GLU A 118 11.05 -8.53 6.22
C GLU A 118 10.65 -7.05 6.14
N LEU A 119 11.38 -6.19 6.86
CA LEU A 119 11.10 -4.77 7.01
C LEU A 119 12.13 -3.90 6.29
N VAL A 120 11.64 -2.96 5.50
CA VAL A 120 12.40 -1.79 5.02
C VAL A 120 11.84 -0.53 5.67
N HIS A 121 12.65 0.10 6.52
CA HIS A 121 12.30 1.32 7.24
C HIS A 121 13.55 2.13 7.57
N ARG A 122 13.41 3.44 7.61
CA ARG A 122 14.37 4.42 8.13
C ARG A 122 13.62 5.61 8.69
N GLU A 123 14.12 6.14 9.81
CA GLU A 123 13.66 7.39 10.40
C GLU A 123 13.79 8.54 9.40
N SER A 124 12.71 9.27 9.18
CA SER A 124 12.68 10.45 8.32
C SER A 124 12.98 11.74 9.11
N PRO A 125 13.25 12.85 8.43
CA PRO A 125 13.43 14.13 9.09
C PRO A 125 12.11 14.80 9.52
N ASP A 126 10.94 14.16 9.39
CA ASP A 126 9.66 14.71 9.85
C ASP A 126 9.70 14.96 11.36
N ALA A 127 9.25 16.17 11.76
CA ALA A 127 9.34 16.58 13.15
C ALA A 127 8.39 15.80 14.09
N ARG A 128 7.31 15.25 13.56
CA ARG A 128 6.34 14.46 14.35
C ARG A 128 6.81 13.02 14.60
N GLY A 129 7.90 12.59 13.95
CA GLY A 129 8.38 11.22 14.07
C GLY A 129 7.53 10.21 13.31
N ILE A 130 6.86 10.60 12.23
CA ILE A 130 6.11 9.66 11.39
C ILE A 130 6.83 9.40 10.08
N ASP A 131 6.84 8.12 9.68
CA ASP A 131 7.61 7.63 8.57
C ASP A 131 6.76 6.83 7.59
N VAL A 132 7.38 6.50 6.46
CA VAL A 132 6.91 5.45 5.55
C VAL A 132 7.70 4.17 5.82
N ALA A 133 7.04 3.04 5.69
CA ALA A 133 7.65 1.72 5.82
C ALA A 133 7.13 0.76 4.76
N LEU A 134 7.87 -0.32 4.53
CA LEU A 134 7.44 -1.41 3.67
C LEU A 134 7.83 -2.74 4.31
N ILE A 135 6.89 -3.68 4.31
CA ILE A 135 7.17 -5.09 4.60
C ILE A 135 6.94 -5.92 3.35
N TYR A 136 7.71 -6.98 3.18
CA TYR A 136 7.62 -7.86 2.02
C TYR A 136 7.88 -9.31 2.41
N ARG A 137 7.33 -10.22 1.61
CA ARG A 137 7.56 -11.66 1.72
C ARG A 137 8.78 -12.05 0.89
N PRO A 138 9.89 -12.47 1.50
CA PRO A 138 11.14 -12.79 0.79
C PRO A 138 11.03 -14.04 -0.09
N ASP A 139 10.04 -14.90 0.14
CA ASP A 139 9.72 -16.05 -0.72
C ASP A 139 9.08 -15.65 -2.05
N LEU A 140 8.47 -14.45 -2.15
CA LEU A 140 7.81 -13.92 -3.34
C LEU A 140 8.52 -12.72 -3.96
N PHE A 141 9.27 -11.96 -3.15
CA PHE A 141 9.96 -10.74 -3.58
C PHE A 141 11.39 -10.71 -3.06
N SER A 142 12.34 -10.94 -3.95
CA SER A 142 13.78 -10.89 -3.61
C SER A 142 14.28 -9.44 -3.71
N LEU A 143 14.47 -8.77 -2.58
CA LEU A 143 14.91 -7.37 -2.51
C LEU A 143 16.30 -7.22 -3.15
N LEU A 144 16.45 -6.27 -4.07
CA LEU A 144 17.71 -5.90 -4.73
C LEU A 144 18.29 -4.60 -4.16
N GLU A 145 17.45 -3.55 -4.10
CA GLU A 145 17.90 -2.20 -3.70
C GLU A 145 16.85 -1.52 -2.83
N LYS A 146 17.30 -0.58 -2.01
CA LYS A 146 16.45 0.32 -1.21
C LYS A 146 17.10 1.68 -1.07
N HIS A 147 16.30 2.74 -1.27
CA HIS A 147 16.72 4.14 -1.13
C HIS A 147 15.62 4.97 -0.50
N TRP A 148 16.00 6.13 0.03
CA TRP A 148 15.09 7.14 0.58
C TRP A 148 15.42 8.46 -0.08
N PHE A 149 14.44 9.08 -0.71
CA PHE A 149 14.60 10.34 -1.40
C PHE A 149 13.95 11.47 -0.61
N ARG A 150 14.74 12.46 -0.27
CA ARG A 150 14.21 13.69 0.32
C ARG A 150 13.37 14.42 -0.70
N VAL A 151 12.25 14.99 -0.23
CA VAL A 151 11.46 15.91 -1.05
C VAL A 151 12.25 17.20 -1.19
N GLU A 152 12.52 17.60 -2.42
CA GLU A 152 13.29 18.78 -2.76
C GLU A 152 12.33 19.98 -2.85
N PHE A 153 12.33 20.82 -1.81
CA PHE A 153 11.56 22.07 -1.81
C PHE A 153 12.33 23.18 -2.54
N PRO A 154 11.63 24.19 -3.08
CA PRO A 154 12.28 25.38 -3.65
C PRO A 154 13.22 26.06 -2.64
N GLU A 155 14.23 26.79 -3.16
CA GLU A 155 15.20 27.51 -2.34
C GLU A 155 14.49 28.42 -1.30
N GLY A 156 15.02 28.44 -0.08
CA GLY A 156 14.47 29.21 1.05
C GLY A 156 13.34 28.48 1.82
N ASN A 157 13.01 27.27 1.45
CA ASN A 157 12.05 26.43 2.18
C ASN A 157 12.75 25.23 2.85
N ASP A 158 13.11 25.39 4.12
CA ASP A 158 13.77 24.35 4.93
C ASP A 158 12.77 23.34 5.53
N ARG A 159 11.59 23.20 4.96
CA ARG A 159 10.56 22.28 5.47
C ARG A 159 11.08 20.84 5.48
N LYS A 160 10.98 20.22 6.64
CA LYS A 160 11.25 18.79 6.82
C LYS A 160 9.94 18.00 6.65
N THR A 161 10.00 16.93 5.88
CA THR A 161 8.87 16.02 5.67
C THR A 161 9.37 14.60 5.50
N ARG A 162 8.44 13.65 5.41
CA ARG A 162 8.76 12.25 5.12
C ARG A 162 9.51 12.13 3.81
N GLU A 163 10.45 11.19 3.77
CA GLU A 163 11.15 10.83 2.55
C GLU A 163 10.29 9.86 1.73
N ILE A 164 10.51 9.81 0.43
CA ILE A 164 9.92 8.82 -0.46
C ILE A 164 10.77 7.55 -0.37
N LEU A 165 10.20 6.46 0.11
CA LEU A 165 10.87 5.16 0.14
C LEU A 165 10.80 4.52 -1.25
N TYR A 166 11.93 4.03 -1.74
CA TYR A 166 12.06 3.23 -2.94
C TYR A 166 12.67 1.88 -2.61
N VAL A 167 12.11 0.84 -3.22
CA VAL A 167 12.70 -0.50 -3.26
C VAL A 167 12.62 -1.06 -4.67
N SER A 168 13.59 -1.89 -5.06
CA SER A 168 13.47 -2.76 -6.22
C SER A 168 13.72 -4.20 -5.83
N GLY A 169 13.09 -5.14 -6.53
CA GLY A 169 13.27 -6.56 -6.27
C GLY A 169 12.69 -7.42 -7.37
N ILE A 170 13.03 -8.71 -7.34
CA ILE A 170 12.57 -9.69 -8.30
C ILE A 170 11.33 -10.39 -7.72
N VAL A 171 10.22 -10.34 -8.46
CA VAL A 171 8.99 -11.05 -8.14
C VAL A 171 9.09 -12.48 -8.66
N ASP A 172 8.95 -13.45 -7.77
CA ASP A 172 8.93 -14.89 -8.07
C ASP A 172 10.08 -15.36 -8.99
N GLY A 173 11.26 -14.77 -8.84
CA GLY A 173 12.43 -15.10 -9.65
C GLY A 173 12.33 -14.73 -11.14
N ALA A 174 11.28 -14.03 -11.58
CA ALA A 174 10.94 -13.89 -12.99
C ALA A 174 11.02 -12.44 -13.53
N ASP A 175 10.62 -11.42 -12.76
CA ASP A 175 10.54 -10.06 -13.26
C ASP A 175 10.88 -9.03 -12.16
N THR A 176 11.44 -7.90 -12.54
CA THR A 176 11.80 -6.84 -11.61
C THR A 176 10.65 -5.87 -11.42
N LEU A 177 10.29 -5.64 -10.17
CA LEU A 177 9.32 -4.63 -9.75
C LEU A 177 10.02 -3.54 -8.94
N HIS A 178 9.79 -2.29 -9.29
CA HIS A 178 10.21 -1.11 -8.56
C HIS A 178 9.01 -0.55 -7.79
N VAL A 179 9.13 -0.32 -6.49
CA VAL A 179 8.04 0.17 -5.64
C VAL A 179 8.46 1.45 -4.95
N PHE A 180 7.61 2.47 -5.01
CA PHE A 180 7.75 3.70 -4.24
C PHE A 180 6.62 3.76 -3.20
N VAL A 181 6.97 4.09 -1.95
CA VAL A 181 6.00 4.38 -0.88
C VAL A 181 6.08 5.85 -0.53
N ASN A 182 4.93 6.51 -0.58
CA ASN A 182 4.79 7.94 -0.45
C ASN A 182 3.90 8.30 0.74
N HIS A 183 4.21 9.42 1.40
CA HIS A 183 3.28 10.15 2.26
C HIS A 183 3.52 11.64 2.07
N TRP A 184 2.75 12.24 1.18
CA TRP A 184 2.93 13.64 0.79
C TRP A 184 2.45 14.61 1.88
N PRO A 185 2.86 15.88 1.83
CA PRO A 185 2.38 16.92 2.77
C PRO A 185 0.86 17.01 2.79
N SER A 186 0.27 16.99 4.00
CA SER A 186 -1.18 17.07 4.18
C SER A 186 -1.72 18.45 3.82
N LYS A 187 -3.05 18.54 3.65
CA LYS A 187 -3.80 19.81 3.41
C LYS A 187 -3.95 20.67 4.69
N TYR A 188 -3.20 20.36 5.75
CA TYR A 188 -3.22 21.14 6.99
C TYR A 188 -2.78 22.58 6.74
N GLY A 189 -3.58 23.53 7.24
CA GLY A 189 -3.37 24.97 7.03
C GLY A 189 -4.06 25.52 5.77
N GLY A 190 -4.68 24.68 4.96
CA GLY A 190 -5.38 25.04 3.74
C GLY A 190 -4.90 24.28 2.52
N GLU A 191 -5.80 24.08 1.57
CA GLU A 191 -5.49 23.31 0.37
C GLU A 191 -4.50 24.03 -0.54
N LEU A 192 -4.73 25.33 -0.79
CA LEU A 192 -3.87 26.17 -1.63
C LEU A 192 -2.50 26.42 -1.00
N GLU A 193 -2.47 26.68 0.32
CA GLU A 193 -1.25 26.95 1.07
C GLU A 193 -0.33 25.71 1.13
N SER A 194 -0.90 24.53 1.12
CA SER A 194 -0.16 23.26 1.19
C SER A 194 0.18 22.64 -0.16
N GLU A 195 -0.50 23.04 -1.26
CA GLU A 195 -0.30 22.51 -2.61
C GLU A 195 1.15 22.61 -3.10
N PRO A 196 1.90 23.72 -2.90
CA PRO A 196 3.31 23.78 -3.30
C PRO A 196 4.17 22.67 -2.70
N GLY A 197 3.84 22.22 -1.47
CA GLY A 197 4.53 21.11 -0.84
C GLY A 197 4.24 19.76 -1.52
N ARG A 198 3.00 19.53 -1.96
CA ARG A 198 2.64 18.33 -2.72
C ARG A 198 3.19 18.37 -4.14
N MET A 199 3.25 19.56 -4.77
CA MET A 199 3.93 19.75 -6.06
C MET A 199 5.41 19.41 -5.98
N ALA A 200 6.11 19.81 -4.91
CA ALA A 200 7.52 19.47 -4.68
C ALA A 200 7.71 17.95 -4.52
N ALA A 201 6.82 17.28 -3.77
CA ALA A 201 6.84 15.83 -3.62
C ALA A 201 6.59 15.12 -4.96
N ALA A 202 5.62 15.60 -5.75
CA ALA A 202 5.30 15.09 -7.08
C ALA A 202 6.49 15.23 -8.04
N ALA A 203 7.13 16.40 -8.09
CA ALA A 203 8.30 16.67 -8.93
C ALA A 203 9.49 15.80 -8.53
N THR A 204 9.74 15.63 -7.22
CA THR A 204 10.79 14.74 -6.69
C THR A 204 10.54 13.30 -7.13
N LEU A 205 9.32 12.78 -6.93
CA LEU A 205 8.94 11.42 -7.34
C LEU A 205 9.08 11.24 -8.84
N ARG A 206 8.59 12.19 -9.64
CA ARG A 206 8.69 12.16 -11.10
C ARG A 206 10.15 12.12 -11.56
N HIS A 207 11.01 12.98 -11.00
CA HIS A 207 12.44 12.98 -11.32
C HIS A 207 13.09 11.62 -11.05
N LYS A 208 12.75 10.94 -9.93
CA LYS A 208 13.31 9.62 -9.61
C LYS A 208 12.80 8.54 -10.56
N VAL A 209 11.52 8.55 -10.91
CA VAL A 209 10.94 7.66 -11.93
C VAL A 209 11.68 7.83 -13.28
N ASP A 210 11.86 9.07 -13.73
CA ASP A 210 12.53 9.35 -15.00
C ASP A 210 14.02 8.95 -14.94
N SER A 211 14.70 9.15 -13.81
CA SER A 211 16.09 8.72 -13.62
C SER A 211 16.25 7.21 -13.76
N ILE A 212 15.32 6.41 -13.25
CA ILE A 212 15.35 4.95 -13.41
C ILE A 212 15.10 4.56 -14.87
N ARG A 213 14.18 5.25 -15.55
CA ARG A 213 13.86 4.99 -16.98
C ARG A 213 15.01 5.29 -17.94
N VAL A 214 15.93 6.16 -17.57
CA VAL A 214 17.15 6.38 -18.37
C VAL A 214 17.94 5.07 -18.55
N PHE A 215 18.01 4.27 -17.49
CA PHE A 215 18.73 2.99 -17.51
C PHE A 215 17.83 1.81 -17.86
N TYR A 216 16.57 1.87 -17.49
CA TYR A 216 15.55 0.82 -17.67
C TYR A 216 14.27 1.40 -18.29
N PRO A 217 14.26 1.65 -19.63
CA PRO A 217 13.12 2.34 -20.27
C PRO A 217 11.76 1.68 -20.06
N ASN A 218 11.73 0.36 -19.90
CA ASN A 218 10.54 -0.43 -19.66
C ASN A 218 10.41 -0.91 -18.20
N ALA A 219 11.04 -0.19 -17.25
CA ALA A 219 10.94 -0.53 -15.84
C ALA A 219 9.48 -0.61 -15.39
N LYS A 220 9.15 -1.69 -14.70
CA LYS A 220 7.84 -1.92 -14.09
C LYS A 220 7.82 -1.27 -12.72
N MET A 221 7.11 -0.16 -12.59
CA MET A 221 7.09 0.63 -11.36
C MET A 221 5.67 0.73 -10.80
N LEU A 222 5.55 0.60 -9.50
CA LEU A 222 4.35 0.88 -8.72
C LEU A 222 4.65 1.99 -7.70
N LEU A 223 3.94 3.09 -7.80
CA LEU A 223 4.00 4.24 -6.91
C LEU A 223 2.73 4.19 -6.05
N MET A 224 2.85 3.92 -4.78
CA MET A 224 1.72 3.86 -3.85
C MET A 224 1.93 4.80 -2.68
N GLY A 225 0.84 5.24 -2.06
CA GLY A 225 0.95 6.08 -0.88
C GLY A 225 -0.31 6.87 -0.57
N ASP A 226 -0.24 7.58 0.55
CA ASP A 226 -1.11 8.68 0.86
C ASP A 226 -0.54 9.95 0.19
N PHE A 227 -1.14 10.31 -0.95
CA PHE A 227 -0.74 11.48 -1.71
C PHE A 227 -1.36 12.77 -1.16
N ASN A 228 -2.23 12.66 -0.15
CA ASN A 228 -2.95 13.78 0.46
C ASN A 228 -3.68 14.68 -0.56
N ASP A 229 -4.01 14.11 -1.72
CA ASP A 229 -4.71 14.79 -2.80
C ASP A 229 -5.54 13.83 -3.65
N GLU A 230 -6.54 14.35 -4.36
CA GLU A 230 -7.39 13.57 -5.25
C GLU A 230 -6.65 13.15 -6.54
N PRO A 231 -7.06 12.04 -7.20
CA PRO A 231 -6.36 11.52 -8.39
C PRO A 231 -6.25 12.49 -9.57
N LEU A 232 -7.17 13.46 -9.67
CA LEU A 232 -7.20 14.46 -10.75
C LEU A 232 -6.70 15.85 -10.30
N SER A 233 -6.08 15.96 -9.13
CA SER A 233 -5.50 17.21 -8.64
C SER A 233 -4.24 17.60 -9.41
N THR A 234 -3.91 18.90 -9.37
CA THR A 234 -2.72 19.47 -10.02
C THR A 234 -1.42 18.72 -9.68
N PRO A 235 -1.13 18.37 -8.41
CA PRO A 235 0.09 17.63 -8.09
C PRO A 235 0.17 16.26 -8.76
N LEU A 236 -0.95 15.54 -8.94
CA LEU A 236 -0.97 14.24 -9.59
C LEU A 236 -0.90 14.36 -11.12
N VAL A 237 -1.69 15.28 -11.71
CA VAL A 237 -1.82 15.41 -13.16
C VAL A 237 -0.65 16.19 -13.76
N GLU A 238 -0.32 17.36 -13.22
CA GLU A 238 0.74 18.23 -13.76
C GLU A 238 2.10 17.94 -13.13
N GLY A 239 2.16 17.76 -11.79
CA GLY A 239 3.40 17.54 -11.07
C GLY A 239 3.99 16.15 -11.36
N LEU A 240 3.24 15.09 -11.15
CA LEU A 240 3.66 13.71 -11.40
C LEU A 240 3.46 13.33 -12.88
N GLY A 241 2.46 13.89 -13.55
CA GLY A 241 2.08 13.55 -14.92
C GLY A 241 1.25 12.27 -14.99
N ALA A 242 0.51 11.92 -13.94
CA ALA A 242 -0.30 10.71 -13.93
C ALA A 242 -1.53 10.85 -14.83
N CYS A 243 -1.78 9.83 -15.67
CA CYS A 243 -2.84 9.81 -16.66
C CYS A 243 -4.00 8.92 -16.23
N ASP A 244 -5.19 9.21 -16.76
CA ASP A 244 -6.34 8.32 -16.68
C ASP A 244 -6.07 7.01 -17.46
N PRO A 245 -6.36 5.83 -16.89
CA PRO A 245 -6.29 4.56 -17.62
C PRO A 245 -7.10 4.51 -18.92
N ALA A 246 -8.18 5.31 -19.02
CA ALA A 246 -9.00 5.42 -20.21
C ALA A 246 -8.43 6.39 -21.27
N SER A 247 -7.37 7.12 -20.95
CA SER A 247 -6.77 8.08 -21.88
C SER A 247 -6.04 7.37 -23.02
N GLU A 248 -6.31 7.74 -24.24
CA GLU A 248 -5.59 7.23 -25.42
C GLU A 248 -4.11 7.65 -25.44
N GLN A 249 -3.78 8.74 -24.77
CA GLN A 249 -2.43 9.29 -24.72
C GLN A 249 -1.99 9.48 -23.26
N CYS A 250 -0.86 8.90 -22.92
CA CYS A 250 -0.19 9.09 -21.63
C CYS A 250 1.29 9.44 -21.86
N PRO A 251 1.61 10.71 -22.13
CA PRO A 251 2.99 11.12 -22.48
C PRO A 251 4.01 10.79 -21.39
N SER A 252 3.60 10.83 -20.15
CA SER A 252 4.44 10.45 -19.01
C SER A 252 4.69 8.95 -18.92
N GLY A 253 3.78 8.14 -19.49
CA GLY A 253 3.74 6.70 -19.27
C GLY A 253 3.47 6.29 -17.81
N LEU A 254 2.80 7.14 -17.01
CA LEU A 254 2.36 6.86 -15.64
C LEU A 254 0.84 6.83 -15.61
N VAL A 255 0.27 5.67 -15.31
CA VAL A 255 -1.18 5.43 -15.29
C VAL A 255 -1.68 5.41 -13.85
N ASN A 256 -2.63 6.29 -13.50
CA ASN A 256 -3.22 6.35 -12.17
C ASN A 256 -4.42 5.41 -12.06
N LEU A 257 -4.22 4.28 -11.41
CA LEU A 257 -5.25 3.25 -11.22
C LEU A 257 -6.40 3.70 -10.30
N SER A 258 -6.23 4.82 -9.60
CA SER A 258 -7.20 5.35 -8.64
C SER A 258 -8.30 6.18 -9.32
N ILE A 259 -8.06 6.71 -10.52
CA ILE A 259 -9.02 7.58 -11.22
C ILE A 259 -10.38 6.90 -11.43
N PRO A 260 -10.46 5.68 -11.97
CA PRO A 260 -11.76 5.02 -12.15
C PRO A 260 -12.49 4.74 -10.82
N VAL A 261 -11.74 4.49 -9.75
CA VAL A 261 -12.29 4.24 -8.40
C VAL A 261 -12.89 5.52 -7.82
N SER A 262 -12.17 6.65 -7.94
CA SER A 262 -12.66 7.98 -7.51
C SER A 262 -13.87 8.42 -8.34
N GLN A 263 -13.87 8.21 -9.66
CA GLN A 263 -14.99 8.52 -10.54
C GLN A 263 -16.24 7.69 -10.22
N ALA A 264 -16.07 6.50 -9.63
CA ALA A 264 -17.19 5.70 -9.11
C ALA A 264 -17.72 6.21 -7.74
N GLY A 265 -17.20 7.32 -7.22
CA GLY A 265 -17.60 7.92 -5.95
C GLY A 265 -17.08 7.18 -4.72
N LEU A 266 -16.04 6.35 -4.88
CA LEU A 266 -15.41 5.61 -3.78
C LEU A 266 -14.19 6.37 -3.25
N GLY A 267 -13.95 6.27 -1.94
CA GLY A 267 -12.82 6.92 -1.27
C GLY A 267 -12.20 6.04 -0.20
N SER A 268 -10.96 6.32 0.14
CA SER A 268 -10.23 5.66 1.22
C SER A 268 -10.27 6.44 2.53
N HIS A 269 -10.54 7.73 2.49
CA HIS A 269 -10.62 8.63 3.62
C HIS A 269 -11.93 9.43 3.57
N LYS A 270 -12.52 9.76 4.73
CA LYS A 270 -13.75 10.56 4.79
C LYS A 270 -13.55 11.78 5.69
N PHE A 271 -13.75 12.96 5.12
CA PHE A 271 -13.66 14.23 5.84
C PHE A 271 -14.92 15.07 5.61
N GLN A 272 -15.53 15.57 6.69
CA GLN A 272 -16.77 16.40 6.66
C GLN A 272 -17.87 15.81 5.77
N GLY A 273 -18.08 14.49 5.86
CA GLY A 273 -19.11 13.79 5.10
C GLY A 273 -18.74 13.40 3.68
N THR A 274 -17.64 13.89 3.15
CA THR A 274 -17.18 13.61 1.78
C THR A 274 -16.09 12.54 1.79
N TRP A 275 -16.29 11.49 0.98
CA TRP A 275 -15.26 10.51 0.70
C TRP A 275 -14.25 11.08 -0.30
N SER A 276 -12.97 10.88 -0.01
CA SER A 276 -11.85 11.24 -0.90
C SER A 276 -10.92 10.06 -1.09
N LEU A 277 -10.33 9.94 -2.29
CA LEU A 277 -9.39 8.88 -2.62
C LEU A 277 -7.97 9.43 -2.65
N ILE A 278 -7.39 9.60 -1.46
CA ILE A 278 -6.04 10.15 -1.28
C ILE A 278 -4.97 9.06 -1.17
N ASP A 279 -5.36 7.82 -0.87
CA ASP A 279 -4.50 6.64 -0.92
C ASP A 279 -4.57 6.04 -2.32
N GLN A 280 -3.47 6.17 -3.08
CA GLN A 280 -3.49 5.91 -4.51
C GLN A 280 -2.40 4.94 -4.95
N MET A 281 -2.61 4.36 -6.15
CA MET A 281 -1.65 3.52 -6.84
C MET A 281 -1.50 3.99 -8.29
N VAL A 282 -0.29 4.45 -8.63
CA VAL A 282 0.10 4.85 -9.97
C VAL A 282 1.13 3.85 -10.49
N VAL A 283 1.00 3.42 -11.75
CA VAL A 283 1.89 2.43 -12.34
C VAL A 283 2.47 2.90 -13.66
N THR A 284 3.63 2.35 -14.04
CA THR A 284 4.14 2.57 -15.39
C THR A 284 3.29 1.84 -16.42
N GLN A 285 3.22 2.38 -17.64
CA GLN A 285 2.55 1.74 -18.77
C GLN A 285 3.05 0.31 -19.01
N SER A 286 4.35 0.07 -18.80
CA SER A 286 4.99 -1.25 -18.89
C SER A 286 4.50 -2.26 -17.85
N LEU A 287 3.98 -1.80 -16.69
CA LEU A 287 3.33 -2.64 -15.70
C LEU A 287 1.81 -2.73 -15.93
N TYR A 288 1.21 -1.70 -16.50
CA TYR A 288 -0.23 -1.64 -16.74
C TYR A 288 -0.66 -2.51 -17.92
N VAL A 289 0.00 -2.34 -19.07
CA VAL A 289 -0.33 -3.07 -20.32
C VAL A 289 0.93 -3.76 -20.83
N THR A 290 1.01 -5.05 -20.59
CA THR A 290 2.05 -5.90 -21.19
C THR A 290 1.50 -7.30 -21.47
N SER A 291 1.97 -7.92 -22.54
CA SER A 291 1.67 -9.32 -22.86
C SER A 291 2.59 -10.30 -22.12
N HIS A 292 3.75 -9.82 -21.61
CA HIS A 292 4.78 -10.67 -21.01
C HIS A 292 5.23 -10.13 -19.66
N GLY A 293 5.58 -11.06 -18.76
CA GLY A 293 6.06 -10.76 -17.42
C GLY A 293 4.97 -10.16 -16.51
N LEU A 294 5.41 -9.46 -15.47
CA LEU A 294 4.52 -8.93 -14.42
C LEU A 294 3.62 -7.82 -14.98
N ARG A 295 2.33 -7.88 -14.66
CA ARG A 295 1.33 -6.88 -15.05
C ARG A 295 0.23 -6.72 -14.02
N VAL A 296 -0.44 -5.57 -14.07
CA VAL A 296 -1.65 -5.32 -13.28
C VAL A 296 -2.77 -6.26 -13.71
N LEU A 297 -3.47 -6.85 -12.73
CA LEU A 297 -4.71 -7.57 -12.95
C LEU A 297 -5.89 -6.59 -12.89
N ALA A 298 -6.76 -6.63 -13.91
CA ALA A 298 -7.99 -5.82 -13.90
C ALA A 298 -8.86 -6.16 -12.67
N PRO A 299 -9.58 -5.20 -12.11
CA PRO A 299 -9.81 -3.83 -12.57
C PRO A 299 -8.73 -2.81 -12.17
N GLY A 300 -7.61 -3.19 -11.57
CA GLY A 300 -6.59 -2.31 -11.04
C GLY A 300 -6.72 -2.09 -9.53
N GLN A 301 -6.60 -0.83 -9.07
CA GLN A 301 -6.73 -0.52 -7.64
C GLN A 301 -8.11 -0.84 -7.09
N ARG A 302 -8.12 -1.32 -5.84
CA ARG A 302 -9.33 -1.56 -5.04
C ARG A 302 -9.15 -0.97 -3.66
N ILE A 303 -10.29 -0.60 -3.05
CA ILE A 303 -10.37 -0.19 -1.64
C ILE A 303 -10.94 -1.37 -0.86
N PHE A 304 -10.30 -1.73 0.25
CA PHE A 304 -10.83 -2.75 1.13
C PHE A 304 -11.67 -2.10 2.25
N SER A 305 -12.99 -2.26 2.16
CA SER A 305 -13.98 -1.60 3.04
C SER A 305 -14.81 -2.62 3.82
N ALA A 306 -14.14 -3.57 4.48
CA ALA A 306 -14.86 -4.55 5.31
C ALA A 306 -15.63 -3.88 6.45
N PRO A 307 -16.80 -4.43 6.88
CA PRO A 307 -17.65 -3.82 7.90
C PRO A 307 -16.94 -3.48 9.21
N PHE A 308 -15.92 -4.25 9.61
CA PHE A 308 -15.15 -4.00 10.84
C PHE A 308 -14.22 -2.78 10.76
N LEU A 309 -13.93 -2.28 9.55
CA LEU A 309 -13.15 -1.04 9.33
C LEU A 309 -14.02 0.21 9.34
N LEU A 310 -15.33 0.06 9.47
CA LEU A 310 -16.30 1.14 9.34
C LEU A 310 -17.10 1.29 10.63
N GLU A 311 -17.50 2.52 10.92
CA GLU A 311 -18.47 2.87 11.95
C GLU A 311 -19.56 3.78 11.37
N PRO A 312 -20.74 3.88 11.98
CA PRO A 312 -21.75 4.87 11.58
C PRO A 312 -21.20 6.29 11.68
N ASP A 313 -21.52 7.11 10.71
CA ASP A 313 -21.17 8.53 10.76
C ASP A 313 -22.31 9.31 11.41
N GLU A 314 -22.16 9.62 12.69
CA GLU A 314 -23.21 10.32 13.48
C GLU A 314 -23.44 11.77 13.02
N ALA A 315 -22.45 12.40 12.39
CA ALA A 315 -22.54 13.78 11.92
C ALA A 315 -23.06 13.88 10.48
N TYR A 316 -22.85 12.83 9.67
CA TYR A 316 -23.19 12.80 8.25
C TYR A 316 -23.82 11.47 7.88
N VAL A 317 -24.43 11.39 6.70
CA VAL A 317 -25.09 10.16 6.25
C VAL A 317 -24.09 9.03 5.97
N GLY A 318 -24.46 7.81 6.32
CA GLY A 318 -23.73 6.58 5.99
C GLY A 318 -22.68 6.19 7.03
N SER A 319 -21.58 5.65 6.56
CA SER A 319 -20.46 5.18 7.40
C SER A 319 -19.19 5.99 7.11
N LYS A 320 -18.25 5.90 8.04
CA LYS A 320 -16.91 6.45 7.93
C LYS A 320 -15.89 5.41 8.40
N PRO A 321 -14.59 5.58 8.11
CA PRO A 321 -13.56 4.73 8.70
C PRO A 321 -13.64 4.76 10.23
N PHE A 322 -13.49 3.59 10.85
CA PHE A 322 -13.45 3.43 12.29
C PHE A 322 -12.04 3.79 12.77
N ARG A 323 -11.82 5.06 13.05
CA ARG A 323 -10.52 5.63 13.40
C ARG A 323 -10.12 5.41 14.85
N THR A 324 -8.81 5.49 15.11
CA THR A 324 -8.22 5.29 16.43
C THR A 324 -8.63 6.37 17.43
N TYR A 325 -8.68 7.63 16.97
CA TYR A 325 -9.08 8.78 17.79
C TYR A 325 -10.11 9.66 17.08
N VAL A 326 -11.01 10.24 17.87
CA VAL A 326 -11.88 11.36 17.49
C VAL A 326 -11.46 12.56 18.33
N GLY A 327 -10.70 13.49 17.74
CA GLY A 327 -9.97 14.51 18.50
C GLY A 327 -8.98 13.86 19.47
N PHE A 328 -9.08 14.14 20.76
CA PHE A 328 -8.25 13.50 21.81
C PHE A 328 -8.90 12.27 22.44
N LYS A 329 -10.17 11.97 22.11
CA LYS A 329 -10.87 10.81 22.66
C LYS A 329 -10.45 9.55 21.93
N TYR A 330 -9.93 8.58 22.68
CA TYR A 330 -9.64 7.24 22.15
C TYR A 330 -10.94 6.55 21.74
N ASN A 331 -11.03 6.21 20.46
CA ASN A 331 -12.18 5.53 19.87
C ASN A 331 -11.89 4.02 19.69
N GLY A 332 -10.62 3.65 19.67
CA GLY A 332 -10.19 2.26 19.59
C GLY A 332 -10.50 1.61 18.24
N GLY A 333 -10.48 2.39 17.17
CA GLY A 333 -10.68 1.91 15.81
C GLY A 333 -9.39 1.40 15.13
N PHE A 334 -9.47 1.27 13.83
CA PHE A 334 -8.40 0.74 12.98
C PHE A 334 -7.53 1.84 12.37
N SER A 335 -8.13 2.75 11.62
CA SER A 335 -7.52 3.92 10.99
C SER A 335 -8.61 4.85 10.46
N ASP A 336 -8.30 6.12 10.23
CA ASP A 336 -9.13 7.05 9.47
C ASP A 336 -9.00 6.87 7.95
N HIS A 337 -8.16 5.94 7.53
CA HIS A 337 -8.02 5.50 6.14
C HIS A 337 -8.48 4.04 5.97
N LEU A 338 -8.98 3.71 4.77
CA LEU A 338 -9.20 2.35 4.32
C LEU A 338 -7.99 1.88 3.49
N PRO A 339 -7.53 0.64 3.66
CA PRO A 339 -6.41 0.15 2.87
C PRO A 339 -6.79 0.02 1.39
N VAL A 340 -5.81 0.28 0.53
CA VAL A 340 -5.91 0.09 -0.92
C VAL A 340 -4.96 -1.01 -1.38
N TYR A 341 -5.32 -1.72 -2.44
CA TYR A 341 -4.49 -2.79 -2.97
C TYR A 341 -4.67 -2.98 -4.47
N VAL A 342 -3.67 -3.59 -5.08
CA VAL A 342 -3.68 -4.05 -6.46
C VAL A 342 -3.15 -5.48 -6.52
N ASP A 343 -3.74 -6.29 -7.41
CA ASP A 343 -3.23 -7.61 -7.73
C ASP A 343 -2.37 -7.54 -9.00
N LEU A 344 -1.20 -8.12 -8.94
CA LEU A 344 -0.31 -8.32 -10.07
C LEU A 344 -0.32 -9.81 -10.45
N VAL A 345 -0.09 -10.09 -11.73
CA VAL A 345 0.02 -11.46 -12.26
C VAL A 345 1.14 -11.56 -13.27
N MET A 346 1.76 -12.74 -13.38
CA MET A 346 2.66 -13.03 -14.49
C MET A 346 1.85 -13.30 -15.75
N GLY A 347 2.12 -12.54 -16.81
CA GLY A 347 1.64 -12.84 -18.16
C GLY A 347 2.28 -14.14 -18.69
N ALA A 348 1.65 -14.78 -19.68
CA ALA A 348 2.15 -16.00 -20.26
C ALA A 348 3.60 -15.83 -20.75
N SER A 349 4.50 -16.69 -20.27
CA SER A 349 5.84 -16.81 -20.85
C SER A 349 5.68 -17.47 -22.23
N ASN A 350 6.12 -16.83 -23.29
CA ASN A 350 6.38 -17.54 -24.55
C ASN A 350 7.57 -18.50 -24.29
N ARG A 351 7.27 -19.72 -23.86
CA ARG A 351 8.23 -20.83 -23.92
C ARG A 351 8.28 -21.39 -25.32
#